data_dfc895e337fa9936fbbd4b7c64dcf96e
#
_entry.id   dfc895e337fa9936fbbd4b7c64dcf96e
#
_cell.length_a   1.000
_cell.length_b   1.000
_cell.length_c   1.000
_cell.angle_alpha   90.00
_cell.angle_beta   90.00
_cell.angle_gamma   90.00
#
_symmetry.space_group_name_H-M   'P 1'
#
loop_
_entity.id
_entity.type
_entity.pdbx_description
1 polymer ?
#
loop_
_entity_poly.entity_id
_entity_poly.type
_entity_poly.pdbx_seq_one_letter_code
_entity_poly.pdbx_strand_id
1 'polypeptide(L)'
;MHGKKITSWIAIADSAKARIYETSGSGLKLKLISELDSEAARRLTHDLVSDRPGRSFSSAGPRRASMEASSDPQNIEKHKFVKDLVAFLDAASLAGKFDDLFMVAAPRTLGEIRKLSNGHLAGRLRAELGKDLTNVPEPDLAKHLESLDIGKPALA
;
A
#
# COMPACT_ATOMS: atom_id res chain seq x y z
N MET A 1 -17.06 -16.23 27.74
CA MET A 1 -16.68 -15.56 27.36
C MET A 1 -16.52 -15.42 26.15
N HIS A 2 -16.71 -14.68 25.59
CA HIS A 2 -16.63 -14.52 24.37
C HIS A 2 -15.34 -14.16 24.00
N GLY A 3 -14.83 -14.61 23.02
CA GLY A 3 -13.64 -14.21 22.46
C GLY A 3 -13.72 -12.80 22.00
N LYS A 4 -12.63 -12.09 22.08
CA LYS A 4 -12.57 -10.77 21.57
C LYS A 4 -12.69 -10.83 20.06
N LYS A 5 -13.45 -9.96 19.46
CA LYS A 5 -13.50 -9.87 18.04
C LYS A 5 -12.18 -9.34 17.50
N ILE A 6 -11.69 -9.97 16.48
CA ILE A 6 -10.45 -9.53 15.84
C ILE A 6 -10.77 -8.41 14.88
N THR A 7 -10.09 -7.29 15.03
CA THR A 7 -10.21 -6.18 14.11
C THR A 7 -9.10 -6.29 13.09
N SER A 8 -9.47 -6.39 11.83
CA SER A 8 -8.50 -6.51 10.76
C SER A 8 -8.53 -5.27 9.89
N TRP A 9 -7.37 -4.78 9.54
CA TRP A 9 -7.26 -3.69 8.60
C TRP A 9 -6.70 -4.24 7.29
N ILE A 10 -7.24 -3.75 6.19
CA ILE A 10 -6.76 -4.09 4.86
C ILE A 10 -6.31 -2.82 4.20
N ALA A 11 -5.03 -2.73 3.90
CA ALA A 11 -4.47 -1.57 3.23
C ALA A 11 -4.24 -1.90 1.77
N ILE A 12 -4.94 -1.20 0.89
CA ILE A 12 -4.84 -1.40 -0.55
C ILE A 12 -4.13 -0.19 -1.11
N ALA A 13 -2.93 -0.38 -1.61
CA ALA A 13 -2.06 0.75 -1.92
C ALA A 13 -1.33 0.61 -3.25
N ASP A 14 -0.99 1.75 -3.81
CA ASP A 14 0.04 1.82 -4.83
C ASP A 14 1.02 2.87 -4.32
N SER A 15 1.86 3.42 -5.16
CA SER A 15 2.89 4.35 -4.69
C SER A 15 2.41 5.79 -4.63
N ALA A 16 1.14 6.04 -4.88
CA ALA A 16 0.59 7.39 -4.83
C ALA A 16 -0.70 7.49 -4.04
N LYS A 17 -1.37 6.39 -3.78
CA LYS A 17 -2.59 6.41 -2.97
C LYS A 17 -2.80 5.11 -2.22
N ALA A 18 -3.58 5.17 -1.18
CA ALA A 18 -3.91 4.00 -0.39
C ALA A 18 -5.30 4.15 0.18
N ARG A 19 -6.01 3.05 0.27
CA ARG A 19 -7.31 2.99 0.95
C ARG A 19 -7.19 1.99 2.07
N ILE A 20 -7.63 2.38 3.25
CA ILE A 20 -7.55 1.54 4.43
C ILE A 20 -8.95 1.15 4.83
N TYR A 21 -9.21 -0.14 4.85
CA TYR A 21 -10.51 -0.67 5.24
C TYR A 21 -10.40 -1.44 6.55
N GLU A 22 -11.49 -1.47 7.28
CA GLU A 22 -11.56 -2.22 8.52
C GLU A 22 -12.65 -3.26 8.42
N THR A 23 -12.43 -4.42 8.98
CA THR A 23 -13.47 -5.42 9.13
C THR A 23 -13.26 -6.12 10.48
N SER A 24 -14.31 -6.59 11.09
CA SER A 24 -14.19 -7.28 12.36
C SER A 24 -15.05 -8.53 12.35
N GLY A 25 -14.60 -9.53 13.05
CA GLY A 25 -15.29 -10.80 13.09
C GLY A 25 -15.10 -11.57 11.80
N SER A 26 -15.98 -12.52 11.55
CA SER A 26 -15.90 -13.29 10.32
C SER A 26 -16.76 -12.60 9.27
N GLY A 27 -16.52 -12.85 8.06
CA GLY A 27 -17.24 -12.19 6.98
C GLY A 27 -16.53 -10.95 6.54
N LEU A 28 -16.59 -10.67 5.26
CA LEU A 28 -15.81 -9.59 4.71
C LEU A 28 -16.70 -8.38 4.43
N LYS A 29 -16.97 -7.63 5.48
CA LYS A 29 -17.67 -6.37 5.32
C LYS A 29 -16.67 -5.28 5.51
N LEU A 30 -16.37 -4.56 4.46
CA LEU A 30 -15.34 -3.56 4.45
C LEU A 30 -15.89 -2.19 4.82
N LYS A 31 -15.22 -1.54 5.75
CA LYS A 31 -15.57 -0.18 6.13
C LYS A 31 -14.35 0.68 5.84
N LEU A 32 -14.50 1.65 4.96
CA LEU A 32 -13.41 2.54 4.64
C LEU A 32 -13.15 3.47 5.81
N ILE A 33 -11.94 3.45 6.34
CA ILE A 33 -11.62 4.29 7.49
C ILE A 33 -10.64 5.39 7.17
N SER A 34 -9.87 5.27 6.11
CA SER A 34 -8.92 6.33 5.76
C SER A 34 -8.47 6.18 4.31
N GLU A 35 -8.15 7.31 3.73
CA GLU A 35 -7.55 7.33 2.41
C GLU A 35 -6.32 8.22 2.48
N LEU A 36 -5.24 7.76 1.89
CA LEU A 36 -4.03 8.54 1.79
C LEU A 36 -3.78 8.77 0.31
N ASP A 37 -3.31 9.94 -0.04
CA ASP A 37 -3.14 10.31 -1.43
C ASP A 37 -1.96 11.25 -1.56
N SER A 38 -1.11 11.00 -2.53
CA SER A 38 -0.01 11.92 -2.82
C SER A 38 -0.22 12.48 -4.21
N GLU A 39 -0.73 13.67 -4.27
CA GLU A 39 -0.92 14.33 -5.54
C GLU A 39 0.41 14.55 -6.22
N ALA A 40 1.45 14.82 -5.45
CA ALA A 40 2.78 15.04 -6.01
C ALA A 40 3.29 13.79 -6.73
N ALA A 41 3.15 12.63 -6.12
CA ALA A 41 3.61 11.40 -6.75
C ALA A 41 2.80 11.10 -8.02
N ARG A 42 1.50 11.32 -7.97
CA ARG A 42 0.63 11.05 -9.09
C ARG A 42 0.85 12.06 -10.22
N ARG A 43 0.98 13.32 -9.85
CA ARG A 43 1.14 14.38 -10.83
C ARG A 43 2.47 14.25 -11.57
N LEU A 44 3.54 13.97 -10.85
CA LEU A 44 4.83 13.82 -11.49
C LEU A 44 4.86 12.64 -12.44
N THR A 45 4.18 11.57 -12.11
CA THR A 45 4.08 10.43 -13.00
C THR A 45 3.37 10.82 -14.29
N HIS A 46 2.27 11.55 -14.16
CA HIS A 46 1.49 11.99 -15.29
C HIS A 46 2.28 12.95 -16.15
N ASP A 47 2.93 13.90 -15.54
CA ASP A 47 3.69 14.90 -16.26
C ASP A 47 4.87 14.27 -17.00
N LEU A 48 5.52 13.32 -16.39
CA LEU A 48 6.62 12.66 -17.05
C LEU A 48 6.15 11.87 -18.25
N VAL A 49 5.02 11.24 -18.17
CA VAL A 49 4.48 10.51 -19.28
C VAL A 49 4.08 11.47 -20.41
N SER A 50 3.46 12.57 -20.08
CA SER A 50 3.04 13.53 -21.07
C SER A 50 4.21 14.18 -21.76
N ASP A 51 5.27 14.43 -21.04
CA ASP A 51 6.41 15.10 -21.63
C ASP A 51 7.35 14.17 -22.35
N ARG A 52 7.24 12.85 -22.14
CA ARG A 52 8.15 11.98 -22.70
C ARG A 52 8.38 12.09 -24.12
N PRO A 53 7.43 12.19 -24.90
CA PRO A 53 7.64 12.22 -26.30
C PRO A 53 8.57 13.27 -26.76
N GLY A 54 8.58 14.28 -26.25
CA GLY A 54 9.37 15.30 -26.81
C GLY A 54 10.78 15.22 -26.49
N ARG A 55 11.12 14.67 -25.51
CA ARG A 55 12.29 14.87 -25.14
C ARG A 55 13.18 13.93 -25.17
N SER A 56 13.03 13.26 -25.46
CA SER A 56 13.81 12.30 -25.57
C SER A 56 15.14 12.48 -25.70
N PHE A 57 15.51 12.96 -25.78
CA PHE A 57 16.47 13.01 -25.88
C PHE A 57 17.34 12.91 -25.53
N SER A 58 17.39 12.80 -25.38
CA SER A 58 18.08 12.82 -25.12
C SER A 58 19.00 12.19 -25.05
N SER A 59 19.43 12.25 -25.64
CA SER A 59 20.42 11.66 -25.96
C SER A 59 21.36 11.53 -24.91
N ALA A 60 21.78 12.36 -24.37
CA ALA A 60 22.68 12.25 -23.35
C ALA A 60 22.04 11.58 -22.22
N GLY A 61 20.79 11.49 -22.30
CA GLY A 61 20.02 11.03 -21.25
C GLY A 61 20.18 9.64 -20.78
N PRO A 62 20.29 8.70 -21.62
CA PRO A 62 20.19 7.34 -21.17
C PRO A 62 21.13 6.95 -20.06
N ARG A 63 22.39 7.25 -20.23
CA ARG A 63 23.29 6.87 -19.24
C ARG A 63 23.12 7.67 -17.99
N ARG A 64 22.91 8.91 -18.15
CA ARG A 64 22.73 9.75 -17.04
C ARG A 64 21.48 9.39 -16.28
N ALA A 65 20.40 9.09 -16.96
CA ALA A 65 19.17 8.71 -16.32
C ALA A 65 19.36 7.44 -15.49
N SER A 66 20.13 6.54 -15.97
CA SER A 66 20.36 5.33 -15.24
C SER A 66 21.10 5.61 -13.95
N MET A 67 22.07 6.47 -13.96
CA MET A 67 22.78 6.76 -12.76
C MET A 67 21.98 7.56 -11.78
N GLU A 68 21.04 8.33 -12.24
CA GLU A 68 20.28 9.18 -11.39
C GLU A 68 18.91 8.64 -11.06
N ALA A 69 18.65 7.39 -11.36
CA ALA A 69 17.35 6.83 -11.14
C ALA A 69 16.88 6.97 -9.71
N SER A 70 17.78 6.82 -8.76
CA SER A 70 17.39 6.89 -7.36
C SER A 70 17.05 8.30 -6.91
N SER A 71 17.45 9.31 -7.66
CA SER A 71 17.15 10.68 -7.31
C SER A 71 16.08 11.28 -8.21
N ASP A 72 15.45 10.48 -9.06
CA ASP A 72 14.36 10.93 -9.88
C ASP A 72 13.25 11.50 -9.00
N PRO A 73 12.76 12.72 -9.24
CA PRO A 73 11.70 13.30 -8.41
C PRO A 73 10.49 12.41 -8.26
N GLN A 74 10.12 11.70 -9.31
CA GLN A 74 9.00 10.79 -9.24
C GLN A 74 9.25 9.68 -8.22
N ASN A 75 10.44 9.11 -8.23
CA ASN A 75 10.78 8.05 -7.30
C ASN A 75 10.89 8.56 -5.87
N ILE A 76 11.36 9.77 -5.70
CA ILE A 76 11.44 10.38 -4.38
C ILE A 76 10.05 10.56 -3.80
N GLU A 77 9.11 11.07 -4.59
CA GLU A 77 7.75 11.28 -4.10
C GLU A 77 7.03 9.97 -3.82
N LYS A 78 7.27 8.96 -4.64
CA LYS A 78 6.67 7.66 -4.42
C LYS A 78 7.22 7.02 -3.15
N HIS A 79 8.53 7.12 -2.95
CA HIS A 79 9.15 6.57 -1.77
C HIS A 79 8.63 7.30 -0.52
N LYS A 80 8.49 8.60 -0.61
CA LYS A 80 7.98 9.39 0.49
C LYS A 80 6.56 8.97 0.83
N PHE A 81 5.73 8.73 -0.19
CA PHE A 81 4.36 8.30 0.05
C PHE A 81 4.33 6.95 0.78
N VAL A 82 5.15 6.00 0.34
CA VAL A 82 5.18 4.69 0.98
C VAL A 82 5.67 4.81 2.42
N LYS A 83 6.64 5.67 2.65
CA LYS A 83 7.12 5.93 4.00
C LYS A 83 6.00 6.48 4.88
N ASP A 84 5.23 7.42 4.35
CA ASP A 84 4.12 8.02 5.09
C ASP A 84 3.03 6.98 5.38
N LEU A 85 2.77 6.09 4.43
CA LEU A 85 1.81 5.03 4.61
C LEU A 85 2.24 4.10 5.74
N VAL A 86 3.50 3.70 5.73
CA VAL A 86 4.02 2.81 6.77
C VAL A 86 3.96 3.50 8.13
N ALA A 87 4.29 4.79 8.18
CA ALA A 87 4.23 5.53 9.43
C ALA A 87 2.79 5.61 9.96
N PHE A 88 1.84 5.81 9.06
CA PHE A 88 0.44 5.84 9.44
C PHE A 88 0.00 4.51 10.04
N LEU A 89 0.37 3.41 9.38
CA LEU A 89 -0.01 2.08 9.84
C LEU A 89 0.70 1.72 11.15
N ASP A 90 1.95 2.12 11.28
CA ASP A 90 2.70 1.84 12.49
C ASP A 90 2.11 2.56 13.68
N ALA A 91 1.75 3.82 13.51
CA ALA A 91 1.12 4.59 14.58
C ALA A 91 -0.21 3.96 14.99
N ALA A 92 -0.99 3.51 14.01
CA ALA A 92 -2.26 2.86 14.32
C ALA A 92 -2.05 1.54 15.03
N SER A 93 -1.02 0.81 14.65
CA SER A 93 -0.67 -0.45 15.30
C SER A 93 -0.30 -0.22 16.75
N LEU A 94 0.52 0.78 17.00
CA LEU A 94 0.93 1.10 18.37
C LEU A 94 -0.24 1.58 19.21
N ALA A 95 -1.22 2.22 18.60
CA ALA A 95 -2.41 2.68 19.31
C ALA A 95 -3.45 1.56 19.48
N GLY A 96 -3.16 0.37 19.00
CA GLY A 96 -4.08 -0.77 19.16
C GLY A 96 -5.33 -0.69 18.30
N LYS A 97 -5.24 0.01 17.18
CA LYS A 97 -6.43 0.19 16.34
C LYS A 97 -6.80 -1.03 15.53
N PHE A 98 -5.89 -1.96 15.36
CA PHE A 98 -6.18 -3.21 14.69
C PHE A 98 -5.33 -4.32 15.29
N ASP A 99 -5.78 -5.56 15.09
CA ASP A 99 -5.06 -6.73 15.55
C ASP A 99 -4.26 -7.34 14.40
N ASP A 100 -4.86 -7.39 13.23
CA ASP A 100 -4.23 -7.99 12.05
C ASP A 100 -4.20 -6.98 10.92
N LEU A 101 -3.15 -7.02 10.13
CA LEU A 101 -3.02 -6.17 8.96
C LEU A 101 -2.83 -7.04 7.72
N PHE A 102 -3.56 -6.71 6.68
CA PHE A 102 -3.42 -7.35 5.37
C PHE A 102 -2.97 -6.26 4.39
N MET A 103 -1.87 -6.53 3.68
CA MET A 103 -1.36 -5.55 2.71
C MET A 103 -1.62 -6.02 1.31
N VAL A 104 -2.18 -5.14 0.49
CA VAL A 104 -2.47 -5.43 -0.91
C VAL A 104 -1.80 -4.36 -1.74
N ALA A 105 -0.81 -4.75 -2.52
CA ALA A 105 -0.09 -3.81 -3.36
C ALA A 105 0.69 -4.61 -4.39
N ALA A 106 1.14 -3.95 -5.45
CA ALA A 106 1.99 -4.61 -6.43
C ALA A 106 3.25 -5.13 -5.75
N PRO A 107 3.87 -6.18 -6.25
CA PRO A 107 5.01 -6.79 -5.58
C PRO A 107 6.15 -5.82 -5.25
N ARG A 108 6.43 -4.89 -6.13
CA ARG A 108 7.49 -3.93 -5.89
C ARG A 108 7.16 -3.04 -4.69
N THR A 109 5.92 -2.58 -4.61
CA THR A 109 5.48 -1.75 -3.49
C THR A 109 5.46 -2.55 -2.19
N LEU A 110 5.04 -3.80 -2.25
CA LEU A 110 5.08 -4.67 -1.07
C LEU A 110 6.50 -4.81 -0.55
N GLY A 111 7.47 -4.97 -1.44
CA GLY A 111 8.86 -5.08 -1.04
C GLY A 111 9.35 -3.85 -0.32
N GLU A 112 8.93 -2.69 -0.80
CA GLU A 112 9.32 -1.44 -0.19
C GLU A 112 8.66 -1.28 1.18
N ILE A 113 7.40 -1.63 1.29
CA ILE A 113 6.68 -1.58 2.56
C ILE A 113 7.36 -2.49 3.59
N ARG A 114 7.76 -3.68 3.17
CA ARG A 114 8.43 -4.59 4.09
C ARG A 114 9.74 -4.01 4.61
N LYS A 115 10.49 -3.37 3.76
CA LYS A 115 11.76 -2.78 4.17
C LYS A 115 11.57 -1.66 5.19
N LEU A 116 10.48 -0.94 5.07
CA LEU A 116 10.22 0.20 5.94
C LEU A 116 9.48 -0.17 7.22
N SER A 117 8.88 -1.36 7.27
CA SER A 117 8.10 -1.76 8.43
C SER A 117 9.01 -2.20 9.57
N ASN A 118 8.72 -1.72 10.77
CA ASN A 118 9.50 -2.13 11.93
C ASN A 118 8.90 -3.38 12.55
N GLY A 119 9.51 -3.87 13.60
CA GLY A 119 9.09 -5.11 14.23
C GLY A 119 7.68 -5.11 14.73
N HIS A 120 7.18 -3.98 15.25
CA HIS A 120 5.83 -3.92 15.78
C HIS A 120 4.80 -4.08 14.64
N LEU A 121 4.96 -3.29 13.60
CA LEU A 121 4.04 -3.37 12.48
C LEU A 121 4.19 -4.70 11.74
N ALA A 122 5.41 -5.14 11.55
CA ALA A 122 5.66 -6.41 10.89
C ALA A 122 5.01 -7.57 11.65
N GLY A 123 4.96 -7.48 12.96
CA GLY A 123 4.31 -8.51 13.77
C GLY A 123 2.80 -8.55 13.62
N ARG A 124 2.20 -7.47 13.15
CA ARG A 124 0.75 -7.44 12.92
C ARG A 124 0.40 -7.87 11.50
N LEU A 125 1.38 -7.91 10.61
CA LEU A 125 1.13 -8.26 9.22
C LEU A 125 0.79 -9.73 9.11
N ARG A 126 -0.45 -10.02 8.67
CA ARG A 126 -0.93 -11.36 8.61
C ARG A 126 -0.71 -11.99 7.25
N ALA A 127 -0.90 -11.24 6.21
CA ALA A 127 -0.73 -11.73 4.86
C ALA A 127 -0.60 -10.58 3.86
N GLU A 128 -0.09 -10.90 2.69
CA GLU A 128 0.10 -9.93 1.62
C GLU A 128 -0.50 -10.47 0.34
N LEU A 129 -0.99 -9.59 -0.50
CA LEU A 129 -1.49 -9.96 -1.81
C LEU A 129 -0.80 -9.05 -2.82
N GLY A 130 -0.05 -9.65 -3.74
CA GLY A 130 0.75 -8.90 -4.71
C GLY A 130 -0.04 -8.49 -5.92
N LYS A 131 -1.05 -7.67 -5.74
CA LYS A 131 -1.88 -7.15 -6.82
C LYS A 131 -2.19 -5.69 -6.57
N ASP A 132 -2.28 -4.93 -7.65
CA ASP A 132 -2.67 -3.54 -7.55
C ASP A 132 -4.19 -3.46 -7.67
N LEU A 133 -4.86 -3.29 -6.55
CA LEU A 133 -6.31 -3.19 -6.52
C LEU A 133 -6.81 -1.78 -6.23
N THR A 134 -5.93 -0.78 -6.35
CA THR A 134 -6.29 0.59 -5.97
C THR A 134 -7.39 1.18 -6.83
N ASN A 135 -7.57 0.68 -8.05
CA ASN A 135 -8.61 1.17 -8.92
C ASN A 135 -9.83 0.25 -9.01
N VAL A 136 -9.85 -0.78 -8.18
CA VAL A 136 -10.99 -1.71 -8.16
C VAL A 136 -12.11 -1.11 -7.31
N PRO A 137 -13.35 -1.05 -7.82
CA PRO A 137 -14.46 -0.52 -7.03
C PRO A 137 -14.69 -1.34 -5.78
N GLU A 138 -15.08 -0.67 -4.71
CA GLU A 138 -15.24 -1.33 -3.43
C GLU A 138 -16.13 -2.57 -3.50
N PRO A 139 -17.26 -2.57 -4.21
CA PRO A 139 -18.10 -3.78 -4.25
C PRO A 139 -17.40 -4.99 -4.83
N ASP A 140 -16.37 -4.78 -5.65
CA ASP A 140 -15.66 -5.89 -6.27
C ASP A 140 -14.45 -6.34 -5.48
N LEU A 141 -14.07 -5.61 -4.45
CA LEU A 141 -12.87 -5.93 -3.69
C LEU A 141 -12.96 -7.27 -2.96
N ALA A 142 -14.12 -7.60 -2.47
CA ALA A 142 -14.27 -8.82 -1.67
C ALA A 142 -13.82 -10.06 -2.44
N LYS A 143 -14.13 -10.11 -3.73
CA LYS A 143 -13.73 -11.25 -4.54
C LYS A 143 -12.23 -11.39 -4.64
N HIS A 144 -11.56 -10.25 -4.77
CA HIS A 144 -10.11 -10.24 -4.91
C HIS A 144 -9.42 -10.58 -3.60
N LEU A 145 -10.11 -10.39 -2.47
CA LEU A 145 -9.49 -10.57 -1.16
C LEU A 145 -9.78 -11.93 -0.54
N GLU A 146 -10.53 -12.76 -1.22
CA GLU A 146 -10.91 -14.07 -0.67
C GLU A 146 -9.72 -14.94 -0.29
N SER A 147 -8.66 -14.87 -1.04
CA SER A 147 -7.50 -15.70 -0.77
C SER A 147 -6.76 -15.34 0.50
N LEU A 148 -7.07 -14.19 1.08
CA LEU A 148 -6.36 -13.75 2.26
C LEU A 148 -6.93 -14.29 3.57
N ASP A 149 -8.05 -14.96 3.54
CA ASP A 149 -8.69 -15.53 4.77
C ASP A 149 -8.88 -14.49 5.86
N ILE A 150 -9.28 -13.30 5.45
CA ILE A 150 -9.47 -12.20 6.38
C ILE A 150 -10.58 -12.52 7.35
N GLY A 151 -10.35 -12.24 8.63
CA GLY A 151 -11.35 -12.48 9.66
C GLY A 151 -11.39 -13.90 10.19
N LYS A 152 -10.54 -14.78 9.67
CA LYS A 152 -10.48 -16.14 10.15
C LYS A 152 -9.32 -16.30 11.12
N PRO A 153 -9.44 -17.17 12.10
CA PRO A 153 -8.34 -17.35 13.03
C PRO A 153 -7.13 -17.94 12.33
N ALA A 154 -5.97 -17.62 12.85
CA ALA A 154 -4.75 -18.18 12.29
C ALA A 154 -4.75 -19.67 12.56
N LEU A 155 -4.27 -20.42 11.59
CA LEU A 155 -4.12 -21.84 11.78
C LEU A 155 -2.87 -22.06 12.60
N ALA A 156 -2.97 -22.90 13.56
CA ALA A 156 -1.85 -23.14 14.45
C ALA A 156 -0.78 -23.99 13.77
#